data_b81fe1a64404f700510c5bdb8a5f10ac
#
_entry.id   b81fe1a64404f700510c5bdb8a5f10ac
#
_cell.length_a   1.000
_cell.length_b   1.000
_cell.length_c   1.000
_cell.angle_alpha   90.00
_cell.angle_beta   90.00
_cell.angle_gamma   90.00
#
_symmetry.space_group_name_H-M   'P 1'
#
loop_
_entity.id
_entity.type
_entity.pdbx_description
1 polymer ?
#
loop_
_entity_poly.entity_id
_entity_poly.type
_entity_poly.pdbx_seq_one_letter_code
_entity_poly.pdbx_strand_id
1 'polypeptide(L)'
;ETTRLQSAIDVILNSTGKHVRPLLVLLTAKVCGQVTDNTINSAVLLELLHTATLIHDDVIDETKQRRGVPSLNAIFDNRISVLVGDYVLSTALIRSIQTGDLRIVGIISNLGRDLSEGEIKQLETAEESILDENCYLQVIKKKTATLLSACTEIGEYLGYCFQIKDDIFDYFKEANIGKPTGNDIREGKVTLPLLYALRQGREEEAARYLDMILRKDFAAENVDSLIEFAKANGGIEYAEARMKEYHDKAVDVLLRLPESEARTSLIQLADYIMTRSK
;
A
#
# COMPACT_ATOMS: atom_id res chain seq x y z
N GLU A 1 -29.63 -3.49 -12.20
CA GLU A 1 -28.78 -2.98 -11.13
C GLU A 1 -29.54 -1.96 -10.29
N THR A 2 -29.27 -1.88 -8.98
CA THR A 2 -29.93 -0.88 -8.14
C THR A 2 -29.32 0.50 -8.41
N THR A 3 -30.11 1.57 -8.34
CA THR A 3 -29.63 2.94 -8.58
C THR A 3 -28.44 3.31 -7.67
N ARG A 4 -28.39 2.81 -6.43
CA ARG A 4 -27.29 3.04 -5.49
C ARG A 4 -26.01 2.34 -5.90
N LEU A 5 -26.08 1.10 -6.39
CA LEU A 5 -24.91 0.38 -6.87
C LEU A 5 -24.30 1.08 -8.10
N GLN A 6 -25.16 1.51 -9.05
CA GLN A 6 -24.69 2.25 -10.22
C GLN A 6 -23.98 3.55 -9.82
N SER A 7 -24.59 4.34 -8.91
CA SER A 7 -23.98 5.57 -8.40
C SER A 7 -22.63 5.33 -7.70
N ALA A 8 -22.50 4.23 -6.94
CA ALA A 8 -21.25 3.87 -6.28
C ALA A 8 -20.17 3.47 -7.29
N ILE A 9 -20.53 2.70 -8.31
CA ILE A 9 -19.63 2.34 -9.43
C ILE A 9 -19.17 3.60 -10.17
N ASP A 10 -20.06 4.56 -10.41
CA ASP A 10 -19.71 5.83 -11.06
C ASP A 10 -18.68 6.63 -10.24
N VAL A 11 -18.80 6.63 -8.91
CA VAL A 11 -17.80 7.23 -8.00
C VAL A 11 -16.44 6.54 -8.15
N ILE A 12 -16.42 5.21 -8.17
CA ILE A 12 -15.19 4.41 -8.33
C ILE A 12 -14.52 4.72 -9.67
N LEU A 13 -15.28 4.70 -10.78
CA LEU A 13 -14.76 4.93 -12.12
C LEU A 13 -14.22 6.34 -12.33
N ASN A 14 -14.78 7.33 -11.62
CA ASN A 14 -14.31 8.71 -11.67
C ASN A 14 -13.12 8.97 -10.72
N SER A 15 -12.79 8.03 -9.83
CA SER A 15 -11.61 8.15 -8.97
C SER A 15 -10.35 7.76 -9.75
N THR A 16 -9.55 8.76 -10.13
CA THR A 16 -8.31 8.52 -10.89
C THR A 16 -7.20 7.96 -10.00
N GLY A 17 -6.64 6.81 -10.40
CA GLY A 17 -5.43 6.21 -9.82
C GLY A 17 -4.21 6.39 -10.72
N LYS A 18 -3.02 6.10 -10.22
CA LYS A 18 -1.78 6.09 -11.02
C LYS A 18 -1.64 4.83 -11.88
N HIS A 19 -2.49 3.83 -11.68
CA HIS A 19 -2.52 2.55 -12.40
C HIS A 19 -1.13 1.85 -12.50
N VAL A 20 -0.31 1.98 -11.47
CA VAL A 20 1.05 1.39 -11.44
C VAL A 20 0.99 -0.13 -11.53
N ARG A 21 -0.03 -0.77 -10.91
CA ARG A 21 -0.18 -2.22 -10.92
C ARG A 21 -0.47 -2.80 -12.31
N PRO A 22 -1.50 -2.34 -13.02
CA PRO A 22 -1.71 -2.78 -14.40
C PRO A 22 -0.53 -2.46 -15.32
N LEU A 23 0.14 -1.31 -15.15
CA LEU A 23 1.33 -0.97 -15.93
C LEU A 23 2.46 -1.98 -15.68
N LEU A 24 2.70 -2.38 -14.43
CA LEU A 24 3.72 -3.38 -14.07
C LEU A 24 3.43 -4.73 -14.74
N VAL A 25 2.16 -5.21 -14.72
CA VAL A 25 1.76 -6.45 -15.39
C VAL A 25 2.06 -6.41 -16.88
N LEU A 26 1.65 -5.34 -17.55
CA LEU A 26 1.82 -5.20 -19.00
C LEU A 26 3.29 -5.10 -19.42
N LEU A 27 4.08 -4.29 -18.70
CA LEU A 27 5.52 -4.14 -18.96
C LEU A 27 6.27 -5.46 -18.73
N THR A 28 5.99 -6.16 -17.64
CA THR A 28 6.60 -7.46 -17.34
C THR A 28 6.28 -8.50 -18.42
N ALA A 29 5.02 -8.59 -18.81
CA ALA A 29 4.63 -9.48 -19.90
C ALA A 29 5.37 -9.14 -21.21
N LYS A 30 5.53 -7.86 -21.51
CA LYS A 30 6.26 -7.40 -22.71
C LYS A 30 7.76 -7.72 -22.66
N VAL A 31 8.38 -7.69 -21.49
CA VAL A 31 9.79 -8.11 -21.32
C VAL A 31 9.94 -9.62 -21.49
N CYS A 32 8.99 -10.41 -20.96
CA CYS A 32 9.03 -11.87 -21.02
C CYS A 32 8.52 -12.46 -22.35
N GLY A 33 7.91 -11.65 -23.22
CA GLY A 33 7.34 -12.12 -24.48
C GLY A 33 6.28 -11.19 -25.06
N GLN A 34 5.03 -11.62 -25.05
CA GLN A 34 3.93 -10.88 -25.66
C GLN A 34 2.82 -10.58 -24.63
N VAL A 35 2.19 -9.42 -24.82
CA VAL A 35 0.95 -9.07 -24.12
C VAL A 35 -0.19 -9.84 -24.77
N THR A 36 -0.89 -10.65 -24.00
CA THR A 36 -2.06 -11.45 -24.43
C THR A 36 -3.33 -10.93 -23.77
N ASP A 37 -4.50 -11.40 -24.22
CA ASP A 37 -5.78 -11.09 -23.58
C ASP A 37 -5.78 -11.50 -22.09
N ASN A 38 -5.14 -12.62 -21.74
CA ASN A 38 -4.98 -13.02 -20.35
C ASN A 38 -4.08 -12.05 -19.55
N THR A 39 -3.06 -11.45 -20.19
CA THR A 39 -2.26 -10.41 -19.56
C THR A 39 -3.11 -9.18 -19.25
N ILE A 40 -3.92 -8.73 -20.20
CA ILE A 40 -4.83 -7.59 -20.03
C ILE A 40 -5.85 -7.89 -18.93
N ASN A 41 -6.48 -9.08 -18.98
CA ASN A 41 -7.42 -9.50 -17.95
C ASN A 41 -6.75 -9.53 -16.57
N SER A 42 -5.54 -10.07 -16.44
CA SER A 42 -4.79 -10.08 -15.17
C SER A 42 -4.50 -8.68 -14.64
N ALA A 43 -4.16 -7.73 -15.53
CA ALA A 43 -3.97 -6.33 -15.15
C ALA A 43 -5.26 -5.70 -14.60
N VAL A 44 -6.40 -5.96 -15.24
CA VAL A 44 -7.73 -5.51 -14.76
C VAL A 44 -8.10 -6.18 -13.44
N LEU A 45 -7.85 -7.48 -13.31
CA LEU A 45 -8.14 -8.25 -12.08
C LEU A 45 -7.40 -7.69 -10.86
N LEU A 46 -6.11 -7.39 -11.01
CA LEU A 46 -5.33 -6.79 -9.94
C LEU A 46 -5.84 -5.41 -9.53
N GLU A 47 -6.27 -4.59 -10.49
CA GLU A 47 -6.81 -3.27 -10.18
C GLU A 47 -8.19 -3.37 -9.52
N LEU A 48 -9.05 -4.31 -9.94
CA LEU A 48 -10.32 -4.58 -9.28
C LEU A 48 -10.13 -5.06 -7.84
N LEU A 49 -9.24 -6.03 -7.63
CA LEU A 49 -8.92 -6.54 -6.28
C LEU A 49 -8.41 -5.41 -5.39
N HIS A 50 -7.46 -4.61 -5.89
CA HIS A 50 -6.97 -3.45 -5.15
C HIS A 50 -8.07 -2.43 -4.84
N THR A 51 -8.97 -2.17 -5.78
CA THR A 51 -10.10 -1.26 -5.56
C THR A 51 -11.02 -1.78 -4.45
N ALA A 52 -11.32 -3.09 -4.46
CA ALA A 52 -12.12 -3.71 -3.41
C ALA A 52 -11.47 -3.57 -2.03
N THR A 53 -10.16 -3.82 -1.92
CA THR A 53 -9.44 -3.66 -0.64
C THR A 53 -9.44 -2.21 -0.16
N LEU A 54 -9.23 -1.23 -1.06
CA LEU A 54 -9.30 0.18 -0.68
C LEU A 54 -10.68 0.59 -0.14
N ILE A 55 -11.76 0.04 -0.70
CA ILE A 55 -13.12 0.32 -0.22
C ILE A 55 -13.33 -0.26 1.19
N HIS A 56 -12.85 -1.48 1.45
CA HIS A 56 -12.93 -2.11 2.76
C HIS A 56 -12.03 -1.39 3.78
N ASP A 57 -10.81 -1.03 3.40
CA ASP A 57 -9.86 -0.27 4.23
C ASP A 57 -10.46 1.09 4.65
N ASP A 58 -11.14 1.81 3.73
CA ASP A 58 -11.79 3.09 4.05
C ASP A 58 -12.88 2.94 5.13
N VAL A 59 -13.55 1.78 5.18
CA VAL A 59 -14.53 1.47 6.23
C VAL A 59 -13.86 1.13 7.55
N ILE A 60 -12.79 0.32 7.51
CA ILE A 60 -12.03 -0.12 8.69
C ILE A 60 -11.33 1.08 9.35
N ASP A 61 -10.65 1.90 8.55
CA ASP A 61 -9.92 3.08 9.01
C ASP A 61 -10.83 4.31 9.24
N GLU A 62 -12.15 4.18 9.04
CA GLU A 62 -13.13 5.28 9.09
C GLU A 62 -12.74 6.49 8.22
N THR A 63 -11.98 6.27 7.16
CA THR A 63 -11.45 7.30 6.27
C THR A 63 -12.58 8.02 5.55
N LYS A 64 -12.64 9.36 5.65
CA LYS A 64 -13.69 10.18 5.02
C LYS A 64 -13.31 10.74 3.65
N GLN A 65 -12.03 10.76 3.33
CA GLN A 65 -11.52 11.26 2.06
C GLN A 65 -10.39 10.38 1.54
N ARG A 66 -10.41 10.09 0.25
CA ARG A 66 -9.35 9.38 -0.46
C ARG A 66 -8.97 10.13 -1.73
N ARG A 67 -7.69 10.44 -1.90
CA ARG A 67 -7.16 11.21 -3.06
C ARG A 67 -7.86 12.56 -3.28
N GLY A 68 -8.23 13.23 -2.19
CA GLY A 68 -8.87 14.56 -2.24
C GLY A 68 -10.36 14.53 -2.56
N VAL A 69 -10.98 13.36 -2.71
CA VAL A 69 -12.43 13.20 -2.90
C VAL A 69 -13.04 12.43 -1.72
N PRO A 70 -14.34 12.61 -1.42
CA PRO A 70 -15.02 11.83 -0.40
C PRO A 70 -14.93 10.33 -0.69
N SER A 71 -14.65 9.52 0.34
CA SER A 71 -14.69 8.06 0.26
C SER A 71 -16.12 7.53 0.12
N LEU A 72 -16.28 6.27 -0.32
CA LEU A 72 -17.62 5.67 -0.48
C LEU A 72 -18.41 5.66 0.83
N ASN A 73 -17.77 5.34 1.96
CA ASN A 73 -18.40 5.34 3.27
C ASN A 73 -18.79 6.74 3.77
N ALA A 74 -18.15 7.78 3.25
CA ALA A 74 -18.57 9.17 3.50
C ALA A 74 -19.80 9.57 2.66
N ILE A 75 -19.98 8.98 1.46
CA ILE A 75 -21.09 9.28 0.54
C ILE A 75 -22.32 8.41 0.83
N PHE A 76 -22.12 7.09 1.03
CA PHE A 76 -23.21 6.09 1.08
C PHE A 76 -23.39 5.38 2.43
N ASP A 77 -22.54 5.57 3.39
CA ASP A 77 -22.38 4.82 4.65
C ASP A 77 -21.54 3.52 4.56
N ASN A 78 -21.17 2.98 5.73
CA ASN A 78 -20.30 1.80 5.86
C ASN A 78 -20.96 0.54 5.27
N ARG A 79 -22.30 0.37 5.43
CA ARG A 79 -23.01 -0.84 4.98
C ARG A 79 -23.00 -0.97 3.47
N ILE A 80 -23.29 0.13 2.78
CA ILE A 80 -23.26 0.16 1.31
C ILE A 80 -21.82 -0.02 0.81
N SER A 81 -20.83 0.60 1.47
CA SER A 81 -19.42 0.48 1.07
C SER A 81 -18.90 -0.96 1.16
N VAL A 82 -19.21 -1.68 2.25
CA VAL A 82 -18.85 -3.11 2.37
C VAL A 82 -19.47 -3.92 1.23
N LEU A 83 -20.77 -3.76 0.97
CA LEU A 83 -21.45 -4.49 -0.11
C LEU A 83 -20.91 -4.15 -1.51
N VAL A 84 -20.49 -2.90 -1.74
CA VAL A 84 -19.87 -2.48 -3.00
C VAL A 84 -18.46 -3.10 -3.12
N GLY A 85 -17.68 -3.13 -2.04
CA GLY A 85 -16.39 -3.83 -2.00
C GLY A 85 -16.54 -5.31 -2.34
N ASP A 86 -17.51 -6.01 -1.73
CA ASP A 86 -17.82 -7.42 -2.01
C ASP A 86 -18.26 -7.63 -3.47
N TYR A 87 -19.04 -6.71 -4.03
CA TYR A 87 -19.45 -6.74 -5.44
C TYR A 87 -18.25 -6.64 -6.38
N VAL A 88 -17.32 -5.70 -6.11
CA VAL A 88 -16.10 -5.52 -6.92
C VAL A 88 -15.19 -6.74 -6.79
N LEU A 89 -15.00 -7.28 -5.58
CA LEU A 89 -14.24 -8.50 -5.34
C LEU A 89 -14.84 -9.71 -6.07
N SER A 90 -16.14 -9.90 -5.99
CA SER A 90 -16.87 -10.97 -6.69
C SER A 90 -16.74 -10.82 -8.21
N THR A 91 -16.77 -9.58 -8.72
CA THR A 91 -16.54 -9.28 -10.15
C THR A 91 -15.14 -9.68 -10.58
N ALA A 92 -14.11 -9.42 -9.76
CA ALA A 92 -12.75 -9.86 -10.01
C ALA A 92 -12.67 -11.40 -10.08
N LEU A 93 -13.29 -12.13 -9.14
CA LEU A 93 -13.31 -13.60 -9.14
C LEU A 93 -14.02 -14.17 -10.38
N ILE A 94 -15.18 -13.63 -10.77
CA ILE A 94 -15.89 -14.03 -11.98
C ILE A 94 -15.00 -13.84 -13.21
N ARG A 95 -14.34 -12.68 -13.33
CA ARG A 95 -13.41 -12.38 -14.42
C ARG A 95 -12.21 -13.33 -14.44
N SER A 96 -11.67 -13.71 -13.27
CA SER A 96 -10.56 -14.66 -13.21
C SER A 96 -10.94 -16.04 -13.76
N ILE A 97 -12.15 -16.52 -13.46
CA ILE A 97 -12.70 -17.77 -14.01
C ILE A 97 -12.86 -17.67 -15.52
N GLN A 98 -13.30 -16.53 -16.05
CA GLN A 98 -13.47 -16.30 -17.49
C GLN A 98 -12.16 -16.35 -18.30
N THR A 99 -10.99 -16.19 -17.65
CA THR A 99 -9.69 -16.37 -18.34
C THR A 99 -9.45 -17.81 -18.78
N GLY A 100 -10.15 -18.78 -18.19
CA GLY A 100 -9.93 -20.21 -18.42
C GLY A 100 -8.62 -20.76 -17.84
N ASP A 101 -7.82 -19.95 -17.16
CA ASP A 101 -6.54 -20.35 -16.53
C ASP A 101 -6.68 -20.44 -15.01
N LEU A 102 -6.71 -21.66 -14.49
CA LEU A 102 -6.83 -21.92 -13.04
C LEU A 102 -5.66 -21.35 -12.22
N ARG A 103 -4.50 -21.10 -12.83
CA ARG A 103 -3.36 -20.46 -12.16
C ARG A 103 -3.69 -19.01 -11.84
N ILE A 104 -4.35 -18.28 -12.75
CA ILE A 104 -4.82 -16.90 -12.52
C ILE A 104 -5.84 -16.90 -11.39
N VAL A 105 -6.80 -17.82 -11.40
CA VAL A 105 -7.79 -17.96 -10.31
C VAL A 105 -7.09 -18.19 -8.97
N GLY A 106 -6.10 -19.11 -8.94
CA GLY A 106 -5.32 -19.41 -7.74
C GLY A 106 -4.55 -18.20 -7.22
N ILE A 107 -3.90 -17.43 -8.10
CA ILE A 107 -3.16 -16.21 -7.74
C ILE A 107 -4.12 -15.17 -7.12
N ILE A 108 -5.22 -14.87 -7.77
CA ILE A 108 -6.20 -13.87 -7.28
C ILE A 108 -6.80 -14.28 -5.94
N SER A 109 -7.16 -15.57 -5.78
CA SER A 109 -7.72 -16.07 -4.52
C SER A 109 -6.71 -16.01 -3.36
N ASN A 110 -5.44 -16.40 -3.60
CA ASN A 110 -4.39 -16.29 -2.61
C ASN A 110 -4.09 -14.84 -2.25
N LEU A 111 -4.05 -13.95 -3.23
CA LEU A 111 -3.89 -12.51 -3.00
C LEU A 111 -4.98 -11.95 -2.08
N GLY A 112 -6.24 -12.27 -2.33
CA GLY A 112 -7.34 -11.81 -1.47
C GLY A 112 -7.16 -12.28 -0.03
N ARG A 113 -6.75 -13.54 0.17
CA ARG A 113 -6.44 -14.08 1.50
C ARG A 113 -5.27 -13.35 2.16
N ASP A 114 -4.15 -13.21 1.44
CA ASP A 114 -2.93 -12.60 1.99
C ASP A 114 -3.13 -11.12 2.36
N LEU A 115 -3.93 -10.39 1.55
CA LEU A 115 -4.31 -9.01 1.86
C LEU A 115 -5.14 -8.91 3.14
N SER A 116 -6.15 -9.79 3.30
CA SER A 116 -6.97 -9.84 4.52
C SER A 116 -6.15 -10.22 5.75
N GLU A 117 -5.26 -11.22 5.65
CA GLU A 117 -4.34 -11.58 6.73
C GLU A 117 -3.37 -10.45 7.08
N GLY A 118 -2.91 -9.69 6.08
CA GLY A 118 -2.05 -8.52 6.26
C GLY A 118 -2.76 -7.42 7.04
N GLU A 119 -4.04 -7.16 6.72
CA GLU A 119 -4.85 -6.16 7.42
C GLU A 119 -5.13 -6.56 8.88
N ILE A 120 -5.53 -7.80 9.12
CA ILE A 120 -5.74 -8.33 10.48
C ILE A 120 -4.44 -8.21 11.29
N LYS A 121 -3.30 -8.60 10.71
CA LYS A 121 -2.00 -8.48 11.38
C LYS A 121 -1.62 -7.04 11.68
N GLN A 122 -1.96 -6.10 10.80
CA GLN A 122 -1.75 -4.67 11.04
C GLN A 122 -2.57 -4.17 12.24
N LEU A 123 -3.85 -4.57 12.33
CA LEU A 123 -4.72 -4.23 13.45
C LEU A 123 -4.18 -4.82 14.77
N GLU A 124 -3.82 -6.10 14.80
CA GLU A 124 -3.22 -6.75 15.96
C GLU A 124 -1.93 -6.03 16.39
N THR A 125 -1.05 -5.69 15.43
CA THR A 125 0.21 -4.98 15.69
C THR A 125 -0.05 -3.60 16.32
N ALA A 126 -1.07 -2.88 15.84
CA ALA A 126 -1.47 -1.58 16.38
C ALA A 126 -2.14 -1.70 17.75
N GLU A 127 -2.96 -2.74 17.97
CA GLU A 127 -3.64 -2.99 19.25
C GLU A 127 -2.64 -3.38 20.35
N GLU A 128 -1.69 -4.26 20.04
CA GLU A 128 -0.68 -4.77 20.98
C GLU A 128 0.57 -3.88 21.05
N SER A 129 0.62 -2.80 20.25
CA SER A 129 1.79 -1.90 20.17
C SER A 129 3.10 -2.65 19.92
N ILE A 130 3.10 -3.59 18.97
CA ILE A 130 4.28 -4.39 18.62
C ILE A 130 5.28 -3.50 17.85
N LEU A 131 6.40 -3.19 18.48
CA LEU A 131 7.45 -2.30 17.97
C LEU A 131 8.63 -3.10 17.39
N ASP A 132 8.37 -3.89 16.34
CA ASP A 132 9.36 -4.74 15.69
C ASP A 132 9.41 -4.52 14.18
N GLU A 133 10.62 -4.27 13.65
CA GLU A 133 10.84 -4.02 12.23
C GLU A 133 10.47 -5.23 11.35
N ASN A 134 10.72 -6.46 11.82
CA ASN A 134 10.36 -7.65 11.05
C ASN A 134 8.83 -7.80 10.98
N CYS A 135 8.13 -7.47 12.08
CA CYS A 135 6.68 -7.46 12.09
C CYS A 135 6.14 -6.42 11.10
N TYR A 136 6.67 -5.19 11.12
CA TYR A 136 6.35 -4.14 10.14
C TYR A 136 6.59 -4.62 8.70
N LEU A 137 7.76 -5.20 8.40
CA LEU A 137 8.06 -5.71 7.07
C LEU A 137 7.12 -6.85 6.64
N GLN A 138 6.67 -7.71 7.55
CA GLN A 138 5.69 -8.75 7.25
C GLN A 138 4.31 -8.18 6.93
N VAL A 139 3.87 -7.12 7.64
CA VAL A 139 2.61 -6.42 7.37
C VAL A 139 2.64 -5.82 5.98
N ILE A 140 3.66 -5.02 5.65
CA ILE A 140 3.74 -4.39 4.32
C ILE A 140 3.98 -5.41 3.20
N LYS A 141 4.65 -6.52 3.48
CA LYS A 141 4.75 -7.64 2.53
C LYS A 141 3.36 -8.14 2.16
N LYS A 142 2.54 -8.51 3.13
CA LYS A 142 1.20 -9.06 2.89
C LYS A 142 0.24 -8.02 2.31
N LYS A 143 0.21 -6.81 2.84
CA LYS A 143 -0.74 -5.76 2.46
C LYS A 143 -0.41 -5.11 1.10
N THR A 144 0.84 -4.85 0.80
CA THR A 144 1.24 -4.05 -0.36
C THR A 144 2.14 -4.82 -1.32
N ALA A 145 3.22 -5.44 -0.82
CA ALA A 145 4.21 -6.07 -1.68
C ALA A 145 3.64 -7.30 -2.39
N THR A 146 2.82 -8.12 -1.73
CA THR A 146 2.21 -9.32 -2.33
C THR A 146 1.32 -8.96 -3.53
N LEU A 147 0.59 -7.85 -3.48
CA LEU A 147 -0.23 -7.39 -4.60
C LEU A 147 0.62 -7.02 -5.84
N LEU A 148 1.82 -6.47 -5.64
CA LEU A 148 2.76 -6.17 -6.71
C LEU A 148 3.59 -7.40 -7.10
N SER A 149 3.93 -8.29 -6.16
CA SER A 149 4.70 -9.51 -6.41
C SER A 149 3.95 -10.57 -7.22
N ALA A 150 2.61 -10.48 -7.25
CA ALA A 150 1.80 -11.32 -8.15
C ALA A 150 2.19 -11.18 -9.63
N CYS A 151 2.92 -10.13 -9.97
CA CYS A 151 3.43 -9.90 -11.31
C CYS A 151 4.83 -10.47 -11.51
N THR A 152 5.70 -10.35 -10.49
CA THR A 152 7.12 -10.77 -10.54
C THR A 152 7.77 -10.60 -9.16
N GLU A 153 8.96 -11.26 -8.95
CA GLU A 153 9.84 -11.01 -7.80
C GLU A 153 10.21 -9.51 -7.65
N ILE A 154 10.32 -8.80 -8.76
CA ILE A 154 10.55 -7.36 -8.81
C ILE A 154 9.43 -6.59 -8.11
N GLY A 155 8.18 -7.04 -8.26
CA GLY A 155 7.01 -6.43 -7.64
C GLY A 155 7.09 -6.43 -6.11
N GLU A 156 7.67 -7.45 -5.48
CA GLU A 156 7.84 -7.48 -4.03
C GLU A 156 8.76 -6.34 -3.57
N TYR A 157 9.92 -6.16 -4.21
CA TYR A 157 10.84 -5.08 -3.86
C TYR A 157 10.25 -3.69 -4.14
N LEU A 158 9.57 -3.52 -5.27
CA LEU A 158 8.87 -2.26 -5.57
C LEU A 158 7.71 -1.99 -4.59
N GLY A 159 7.06 -3.03 -4.07
CA GLY A 159 6.04 -2.92 -3.04
C GLY A 159 6.60 -2.37 -1.73
N TYR A 160 7.75 -2.87 -1.28
CA TYR A 160 8.45 -2.32 -0.13
C TYR A 160 8.82 -0.85 -0.36
N CYS A 161 9.41 -0.51 -1.50
CA CYS A 161 9.75 0.87 -1.84
C CYS A 161 8.50 1.77 -1.81
N PHE A 162 7.40 1.30 -2.38
CA PHE A 162 6.17 2.07 -2.46
C PHE A 162 5.60 2.36 -1.07
N GLN A 163 5.51 1.35 -0.21
CA GLN A 163 4.95 1.52 1.13
C GLN A 163 5.87 2.37 2.02
N ILE A 164 7.17 2.09 2.05
CA ILE A 164 8.12 2.90 2.85
C ILE A 164 8.07 4.36 2.40
N LYS A 165 7.90 4.64 1.10
CA LYS A 165 7.75 6.01 0.59
C LYS A 165 6.46 6.67 1.08
N ASP A 166 5.35 5.94 1.09
CA ASP A 166 4.07 6.45 1.61
C ASP A 166 4.16 6.74 3.12
N ASP A 167 4.79 5.84 3.87
CA ASP A 167 5.02 6.03 5.30
C ASP A 167 5.90 7.25 5.58
N ILE A 168 6.96 7.48 4.78
CA ILE A 168 7.80 8.70 4.89
C ILE A 168 6.95 9.96 4.66
N PHE A 169 6.04 9.96 3.70
CA PHE A 169 5.19 11.14 3.43
C PHE A 169 4.35 11.54 4.64
N ASP A 170 3.93 10.59 5.47
CA ASP A 170 3.13 10.89 6.66
C ASP A 170 3.87 11.75 7.71
N TYR A 171 5.20 11.85 7.61
CA TYR A 171 6.03 12.70 8.48
C TYR A 171 6.19 14.15 7.99
N PHE A 172 5.70 14.50 6.81
CA PHE A 172 5.89 15.84 6.23
C PHE A 172 4.58 16.57 6.00
N LYS A 173 4.51 17.81 6.46
CA LYS A 173 3.37 18.72 6.22
C LYS A 173 3.47 19.28 4.79
N GLU A 174 3.11 18.50 3.79
CA GLU A 174 2.97 19.05 2.44
C GLU A 174 1.52 19.42 2.16
N ALA A 175 1.33 20.66 1.66
CA ALA A 175 0.02 21.31 1.45
C ALA A 175 -0.91 20.60 0.44
N ASN A 176 -0.50 19.47 -0.15
CA ASN A 176 -1.16 18.88 -1.32
C ASN A 176 -1.52 17.38 -1.21
N ILE A 177 -1.28 16.70 -0.07
CA ILE A 177 -1.54 15.25 0.03
C ILE A 177 -3.00 14.93 0.40
N GLY A 178 -3.78 15.93 0.85
CA GLY A 178 -5.20 15.74 1.20
C GLY A 178 -5.45 14.90 2.46
N LYS A 179 -4.39 14.46 3.15
CA LYS A 179 -4.43 13.79 4.46
C LYS A 179 -3.70 14.64 5.51
N PRO A 180 -4.19 14.69 6.77
CA PRO A 180 -3.44 15.30 7.85
C PRO A 180 -2.16 14.49 8.11
N THR A 181 -1.04 15.17 8.38
CA THR A 181 0.26 14.57 8.74
C THR A 181 0.12 13.74 10.02
N GLY A 182 0.83 12.62 10.11
CA GLY A 182 0.80 11.73 11.28
C GLY A 182 -0.48 10.91 11.39
N ASN A 183 -1.13 10.62 10.27
CA ASN A 183 -2.35 9.83 10.26
C ASN A 183 -2.09 8.39 10.73
N ASP A 184 -0.99 7.78 10.27
CA ASP A 184 -0.61 6.43 10.69
C ASP A 184 -0.39 6.36 12.21
N ILE A 185 0.27 7.36 12.79
CA ILE A 185 0.50 7.44 14.24
C ILE A 185 -0.85 7.58 14.99
N ARG A 186 -1.78 8.42 14.50
CA ARG A 186 -3.12 8.57 15.10
C ARG A 186 -3.93 7.27 15.07
N GLU A 187 -3.72 6.45 14.06
CA GLU A 187 -4.32 5.12 13.92
C GLU A 187 -3.58 4.05 14.74
N GLY A 188 -2.53 4.42 15.50
CA GLY A 188 -1.72 3.51 16.29
C GLY A 188 -0.71 2.70 15.47
N LYS A 189 -0.51 3.05 14.20
CA LYS A 189 0.45 2.41 13.30
C LYS A 189 1.83 3.03 13.50
N VAL A 190 2.78 2.24 14.00
CA VAL A 190 4.17 2.68 14.17
C VAL A 190 4.99 2.21 12.98
N THR A 191 5.36 3.15 12.12
CA THR A 191 6.05 2.89 10.86
C THR A 191 7.58 2.96 11.00
N LEU A 192 8.30 2.58 9.95
CA LEU A 192 9.75 2.38 9.97
C LEU A 192 10.56 3.56 10.55
N PRO A 193 10.28 4.84 10.21
CA PRO A 193 11.00 5.97 10.78
C PRO A 193 10.92 6.02 12.32
N LEU A 194 9.74 5.84 12.88
CA LEU A 194 9.54 5.90 14.33
C LEU A 194 10.11 4.66 15.04
N LEU A 195 9.98 3.47 14.45
CA LEU A 195 10.60 2.24 14.95
C LEU A 195 12.12 2.39 15.10
N TYR A 196 12.78 2.97 14.10
CA TYR A 196 14.22 3.21 14.15
C TYR A 196 14.58 4.24 15.21
N ALA A 197 13.88 5.36 15.27
CA ALA A 197 14.12 6.42 16.23
C ALA A 197 13.99 5.93 17.69
N LEU A 198 13.01 5.08 18.00
CA LEU A 198 12.85 4.47 19.32
C LEU A 198 14.03 3.57 19.72
N ARG A 199 14.72 2.96 18.74
CA ARG A 199 15.91 2.12 18.98
C ARG A 199 17.21 2.92 19.11
N GLN A 200 17.30 4.08 18.44
CA GLN A 200 18.55 4.87 18.35
C GLN A 200 18.54 6.12 19.23
N GLY A 201 17.36 6.60 19.60
CA GLY A 201 17.19 7.79 20.44
C GLY A 201 17.80 7.62 21.84
N ARG A 202 17.99 8.74 22.54
CA ARG A 202 18.43 8.71 23.93
C ARG A 202 17.47 7.89 24.78
N GLU A 203 18.00 7.04 25.67
CA GLU A 203 17.22 6.06 26.45
C GLU A 203 16.03 6.70 27.18
N GLU A 204 16.26 7.83 27.88
CA GLU A 204 15.19 8.54 28.62
C GLU A 204 14.12 9.11 27.69
N GLU A 205 14.52 9.65 26.54
CA GLU A 205 13.61 10.24 25.56
C GLU A 205 12.83 9.16 24.83
N ALA A 206 13.49 8.10 24.39
CA ALA A 206 12.87 6.95 23.77
C ALA A 206 11.85 6.26 24.70
N ALA A 207 12.20 6.10 25.99
CA ALA A 207 11.30 5.53 26.99
C ALA A 207 10.03 6.37 27.19
N ARG A 208 10.15 7.70 27.16
CA ARG A 208 9.00 8.60 27.25
C ARG A 208 8.06 8.45 26.05
N TYR A 209 8.60 8.40 24.82
CA TYR A 209 7.80 8.23 23.61
C TYR A 209 7.21 6.82 23.50
N LEU A 210 7.94 5.81 23.97
CA LEU A 210 7.44 4.45 24.09
C LEU A 210 6.22 4.38 25.02
N ASP A 211 6.29 5.00 26.22
CA ASP A 211 5.15 5.05 27.14
C ASP A 211 3.94 5.75 26.53
N MET A 212 4.15 6.83 25.76
CA MET A 212 3.09 7.54 25.03
C MET A 212 2.40 6.63 24.00
N ILE A 213 3.16 5.85 23.23
CA ILE A 213 2.63 4.89 22.25
C ILE A 213 1.86 3.77 22.96
N LEU A 214 2.41 3.19 24.03
CA LEU A 214 1.77 2.11 24.78
C LEU A 214 0.46 2.55 25.43
N ARG A 215 0.35 3.81 25.84
CA ARG A 215 -0.89 4.40 26.37
C ARG A 215 -1.86 4.85 25.29
N LYS A 216 -1.47 4.76 24.02
CA LYS A 216 -2.24 5.26 22.88
C LYS A 216 -2.62 6.75 23.03
N ASP A 217 -1.72 7.54 23.60
CA ASP A 217 -1.92 8.98 23.77
C ASP A 217 -1.51 9.73 22.49
N PHE A 218 -2.40 9.71 21.50
CA PHE A 218 -2.21 10.30 20.17
C PHE A 218 -2.93 11.65 20.01
N ALA A 219 -2.98 12.46 21.07
CA ALA A 219 -3.39 13.86 20.95
C ALA A 219 -2.52 14.59 19.91
N ALA A 220 -3.04 15.61 19.27
CA ALA A 220 -2.37 16.29 18.14
C ALA A 220 -0.94 16.76 18.49
N GLU A 221 -0.75 17.29 19.69
CA GLU A 221 0.57 17.73 20.19
C GLU A 221 1.56 16.59 20.38
N ASN A 222 1.06 15.41 20.82
CA ASN A 222 1.85 14.22 21.01
C ASN A 222 2.27 13.60 19.67
N VAL A 223 1.37 13.58 18.69
CA VAL A 223 1.68 13.15 17.32
C VAL A 223 2.75 14.03 16.69
N ASP A 224 2.62 15.36 16.81
CA ASP A 224 3.64 16.29 16.31
C ASP A 224 4.99 16.04 16.99
N SER A 225 5.02 15.78 18.31
CA SER A 225 6.28 15.46 19.03
C SER A 225 6.88 14.11 18.64
N LEU A 226 6.08 13.08 18.36
CA LEU A 226 6.55 11.79 17.83
C LEU A 226 7.16 11.94 16.43
N ILE A 227 6.56 12.76 15.58
CA ILE A 227 7.09 13.08 14.25
C ILE A 227 8.47 13.76 14.36
N GLU A 228 8.58 14.80 15.19
CA GLU A 228 9.85 15.51 15.36
C GLU A 228 10.92 14.62 16.01
N PHE A 229 10.54 13.76 16.97
CA PHE A 229 11.45 12.77 17.53
C PHE A 229 11.97 11.79 16.47
N ALA A 230 11.11 11.28 15.59
CA ALA A 230 11.52 10.39 14.51
C ALA A 230 12.51 11.06 13.55
N LYS A 231 12.26 12.32 13.17
CA LYS A 231 13.16 13.12 12.33
C LYS A 231 14.50 13.40 13.01
N ALA A 232 14.47 13.84 14.26
CA ALA A 232 15.68 14.23 15.00
C ALA A 232 16.62 13.04 15.28
N ASN A 233 16.11 11.81 15.31
CA ASN A 233 16.88 10.60 15.59
C ASN A 233 17.17 9.74 14.33
N GLY A 234 17.15 10.34 13.14
CA GLY A 234 17.59 9.69 11.89
C GLY A 234 16.60 8.66 11.33
N GLY A 235 15.34 8.72 11.77
CA GLY A 235 14.31 7.76 11.32
C GLY A 235 13.99 7.88 9.84
N ILE A 236 13.97 9.10 9.31
CA ILE A 236 13.70 9.35 7.89
C ILE A 236 14.85 8.83 7.02
N GLU A 237 16.09 9.19 7.39
CA GLU A 237 17.30 8.78 6.68
C GLU A 237 17.44 7.24 6.65
N TYR A 238 17.09 6.58 7.76
CA TYR A 238 17.06 5.12 7.80
C TYR A 238 16.02 4.52 6.87
N ALA A 239 14.80 5.04 6.88
CA ALA A 239 13.73 4.58 6.00
C ALA A 239 14.10 4.79 4.51
N GLU A 240 14.70 5.94 4.16
CA GLU A 240 15.21 6.20 2.82
C GLU A 240 16.33 5.22 2.42
N ALA A 241 17.24 4.90 3.33
CA ALA A 241 18.30 3.92 3.08
C ALA A 241 17.73 2.50 2.84
N ARG A 242 16.74 2.08 3.64
CA ARG A 242 16.05 0.79 3.45
C ARG A 242 15.26 0.75 2.14
N MET A 243 14.57 1.83 1.79
CA MET A 243 13.88 1.96 0.52
C MET A 243 14.86 1.84 -0.65
N LYS A 244 16.03 2.50 -0.56
CA LYS A 244 17.08 2.41 -1.59
C LYS A 244 17.61 0.98 -1.73
N GLU A 245 17.82 0.25 -0.64
CA GLU A 245 18.25 -1.16 -0.68
C GLU A 245 17.26 -2.03 -1.48
N TYR A 246 15.95 -1.87 -1.25
CA TYR A 246 14.94 -2.61 -2.02
C TYR A 246 14.87 -2.18 -3.48
N HIS A 247 15.03 -0.88 -3.75
CA HIS A 247 15.12 -0.36 -5.11
C HIS A 247 16.30 -1.00 -5.87
N ASP A 248 17.50 -1.00 -5.28
CA ASP A 248 18.70 -1.56 -5.89
C ASP A 248 18.53 -3.07 -6.17
N LYS A 249 17.90 -3.82 -5.24
CA LYS A 249 17.53 -5.23 -5.47
C LYS A 249 16.57 -5.41 -6.65
N ALA A 250 15.56 -4.54 -6.79
CA ALA A 250 14.63 -4.58 -7.91
C ALA A 250 15.34 -4.32 -9.24
N VAL A 251 16.22 -3.31 -9.28
CA VAL A 251 17.00 -2.96 -10.46
C VAL A 251 17.97 -4.09 -10.84
N ASP A 252 18.64 -4.71 -9.87
CA ASP A 252 19.53 -5.85 -10.11
C ASP A 252 18.82 -7.04 -10.78
N VAL A 253 17.59 -7.33 -10.37
CA VAL A 253 16.76 -8.38 -11.03
C VAL A 253 16.39 -7.93 -12.44
N LEU A 254 15.98 -6.68 -12.64
CA LEU A 254 15.66 -6.13 -13.97
C LEU A 254 16.84 -6.19 -14.93
N LEU A 255 18.04 -5.91 -14.47
CA LEU A 255 19.25 -5.94 -15.30
C LEU A 255 19.64 -7.33 -15.80
N ARG A 256 19.13 -8.40 -15.17
CA ARG A 256 19.31 -9.78 -15.65
C ARG A 256 18.38 -10.15 -16.82
N LEU A 257 17.34 -9.35 -17.06
CA LEU A 257 16.40 -9.55 -18.17
C LEU A 257 17.01 -9.04 -19.50
N PRO A 258 16.56 -9.57 -20.66
CA PRO A 258 17.02 -9.08 -21.97
C PRO A 258 16.82 -7.57 -22.13
N GLU A 259 17.73 -6.94 -22.86
CA GLU A 259 17.63 -5.52 -23.21
C GLU A 259 16.37 -5.26 -24.05
N SER A 260 15.57 -4.30 -23.61
CA SER A 260 14.34 -3.91 -24.28
C SER A 260 13.84 -2.56 -23.77
N GLU A 261 13.04 -1.87 -24.55
CA GLU A 261 12.33 -0.65 -24.11
C GLU A 261 11.45 -0.92 -22.87
N ALA A 262 10.85 -2.11 -22.77
CA ALA A 262 10.03 -2.49 -21.64
C ALA A 262 10.87 -2.65 -20.36
N ARG A 263 12.10 -3.24 -20.43
CA ARG A 263 13.04 -3.27 -19.30
C ARG A 263 13.43 -1.87 -18.86
N THR A 264 13.77 -1.00 -19.81
CA THR A 264 14.08 0.41 -19.52
C THR A 264 12.93 1.12 -18.83
N SER A 265 11.68 0.90 -19.31
CA SER A 265 10.49 1.47 -18.70
C SER A 265 10.24 0.95 -17.28
N LEU A 266 10.53 -0.33 -16.99
CA LEU A 266 10.43 -0.89 -15.64
C LEU A 266 11.46 -0.27 -14.68
N ILE A 267 12.68 -0.03 -15.13
CA ILE A 267 13.72 0.67 -14.34
C ILE A 267 13.25 2.10 -14.07
N GLN A 268 12.77 2.82 -15.07
CA GLN A 268 12.21 4.16 -14.90
C GLN A 268 11.02 4.19 -13.93
N LEU A 269 10.19 3.15 -13.92
CA LEU A 269 9.09 3.03 -12.96
C LEU A 269 9.64 2.83 -11.53
N ALA A 270 10.68 2.02 -11.35
CA ALA A 270 11.36 1.86 -10.06
C ALA A 270 11.93 3.20 -9.56
N ASP A 271 12.64 3.93 -10.43
CA ASP A 271 13.17 5.27 -10.11
C ASP A 271 12.07 6.27 -9.77
N TYR A 272 10.95 6.22 -10.49
CA TYR A 272 9.80 7.08 -10.21
C TYR A 272 9.20 6.82 -8.83
N ILE A 273 9.11 5.56 -8.38
CA ILE A 273 8.62 5.22 -7.04
C ILE A 273 9.50 5.88 -5.97
N MET A 274 10.82 5.90 -6.16
CA MET A 274 11.79 6.54 -5.25
C MET A 274 11.64 8.05 -5.21
N THR A 275 11.44 8.67 -6.37
CA THR A 275 11.55 10.13 -6.55
C THR A 275 10.21 10.85 -6.50
N ARG A 276 9.08 10.14 -6.55
CA ARG A 276 7.74 10.75 -6.50
C ARG A 276 7.57 11.61 -5.25
N SER A 277 6.89 12.74 -5.42
CA SER A 277 6.53 13.67 -4.35
C SER A 277 5.08 13.48 -3.85
N LYS A 278 4.35 12.56 -4.48
CA LYS A 278 2.94 12.22 -4.14
C LYS A 278 2.66 10.76 -4.45
#